data_f79181daaa6b38ec0e267b479fc0bcaf
#
_entry.id   f79181daaa6b38ec0e267b479fc0bcaf
#
_cell.length_a   1.000
_cell.length_b   1.000
_cell.length_c   1.000
_cell.angle_alpha   90.00
_cell.angle_beta   90.00
_cell.angle_gamma   90.00
#
_symmetry.space_group_name_H-M   'P 1'
#
loop_
_entity.id
_entity.type
_entity.pdbx_description
1 polymer ?
#
loop_
_entity_poly.entity_id
_entity_poly.type
_entity_poly.pdbx_seq_one_letter_code
_entity_poly.pdbx_strand_id
1 'polypeptide(L)'
;ISEIARTPILLVASDYDGTLAPLVDDPAAAVPHRESVAALRHLATMADTHVAVISGRSLRDLATLSRLPAEIHLVGSHGSEFDAGFASALTADQLELRNVISSELAALAATTDGFMTEAKPASIAFHYRNAPAEAGEAVVQQILDGPGSRPGVQVKLGKDVIELTVVATSKGTALDRVRAMVAAEAVVFLGDDVTDEDAFVTLQGPDLGIKVGAGETAANERLADTTETAQFLAQLCEAREAWLLGGNIAPIHEHSLLSDQRAVALVAPDARINWLCLPAPDSPSVFAELLGGRSAGYYAISPLGNGAPISQDYLERSLVLRTRWADVTLTDYLDCSGG
;
A
#
# COMPACT_ATOMS: atom_id res chain seq x y z
N ILE A 1 4.16 -2.87 -14.59
CA ILE A 1 3.88 -3.89 -13.54
C ILE A 1 5.17 -4.57 -13.10
N SER A 2 5.95 -5.16 -14.02
CA SER A 2 7.14 -5.96 -13.66
C SER A 2 8.21 -5.18 -12.89
N GLU A 3 8.32 -3.88 -13.08
CA GLU A 3 9.29 -3.04 -12.38
C GLU A 3 8.85 -2.79 -10.93
N ILE A 4 7.63 -2.31 -10.73
CA ILE A 4 7.11 -2.01 -9.39
C ILE A 4 6.93 -3.28 -8.54
N ALA A 5 6.62 -4.42 -9.17
CA ALA A 5 6.53 -5.71 -8.48
C ALA A 5 7.86 -6.17 -7.85
N ARG A 6 8.99 -5.58 -8.25
CA ARG A 6 10.34 -5.90 -7.74
C ARG A 6 10.81 -4.99 -6.61
N THR A 7 9.96 -4.09 -6.14
CA THR A 7 10.30 -3.22 -5.00
C THR A 7 10.42 -4.06 -3.73
N PRO A 8 11.45 -3.87 -2.88
CA PRO A 8 11.61 -4.65 -1.66
C PRO A 8 10.37 -4.57 -0.76
N ILE A 9 9.94 -3.38 -0.35
CA ILE A 9 8.73 -3.18 0.45
C ILE A 9 7.69 -2.44 -0.39
N LEU A 10 6.63 -3.14 -0.81
CA LEU A 10 5.58 -2.63 -1.69
C LEU A 10 4.29 -2.38 -0.92
N LEU A 11 3.71 -1.19 -1.09
CA LEU A 11 2.35 -0.88 -0.66
C LEU A 11 1.42 -0.84 -1.88
N VAL A 12 0.37 -1.66 -1.86
CA VAL A 12 -0.73 -1.63 -2.84
C VAL A 12 -1.95 -1.04 -2.17
N ALA A 13 -2.31 0.18 -2.55
CA ALA A 13 -3.44 0.91 -1.99
C ALA A 13 -4.50 1.17 -3.06
N SER A 14 -5.76 1.15 -2.71
CA SER A 14 -6.87 1.33 -3.63
C SER A 14 -8.02 2.09 -2.97
N ASP A 15 -8.71 2.92 -3.75
CA ASP A 15 -10.07 3.32 -3.40
C ASP A 15 -11.03 2.12 -3.54
N TYR A 16 -12.27 2.30 -3.06
CA TYR A 16 -13.27 1.25 -3.03
C TYR A 16 -14.34 1.42 -4.12
N ASP A 17 -15.11 2.53 -4.07
CA ASP A 17 -16.23 2.79 -4.98
C ASP A 17 -15.71 3.28 -6.34
N GLY A 18 -16.18 2.72 -7.44
CA GLY A 18 -15.67 3.05 -8.78
C GLY A 18 -14.32 2.41 -9.13
N THR A 19 -13.61 1.87 -8.13
CA THR A 19 -12.26 1.28 -8.30
C THR A 19 -12.25 -0.23 -8.06
N LEU A 20 -12.62 -0.70 -6.88
CA LEU A 20 -12.76 -2.14 -6.57
C LEU A 20 -14.20 -2.63 -6.77
N ALA A 21 -15.18 -1.78 -6.47
CA ALA A 21 -16.60 -2.04 -6.64
C ALA A 21 -17.19 -1.10 -7.70
N PRO A 22 -18.03 -1.57 -8.61
CA PRO A 22 -18.74 -0.68 -9.56
C PRO A 22 -19.57 0.37 -8.80
N LEU A 23 -19.72 1.56 -9.41
CA LEU A 23 -20.65 2.57 -8.92
C LEU A 23 -22.09 2.07 -9.09
N VAL A 24 -22.87 2.12 -8.04
CA VAL A 24 -24.27 1.67 -7.98
C VAL A 24 -25.15 2.72 -7.30
N ASP A 25 -26.46 2.74 -7.64
CA ASP A 25 -27.40 3.71 -7.09
C ASP A 25 -27.60 3.55 -5.58
N ASP A 26 -27.61 2.32 -5.08
CA ASP A 26 -27.66 2.03 -3.64
C ASP A 26 -26.25 1.77 -3.12
N PRO A 27 -25.65 2.69 -2.34
CA PRO A 27 -24.32 2.51 -1.79
C PRO A 27 -24.14 1.24 -0.94
N ALA A 28 -25.23 0.71 -0.36
CA ALA A 28 -25.19 -0.53 0.42
C ALA A 28 -25.06 -1.79 -0.46
N ALA A 29 -25.33 -1.67 -1.76
CA ALA A 29 -25.22 -2.74 -2.73
C ALA A 29 -23.87 -2.77 -3.49
N ALA A 30 -22.94 -1.87 -3.19
CA ALA A 30 -21.63 -1.84 -3.83
C ALA A 30 -20.77 -3.03 -3.38
N VAL A 31 -20.67 -4.03 -4.24
CA VAL A 31 -19.90 -5.26 -4.00
C VAL A 31 -18.66 -5.26 -4.90
N PRO A 32 -17.45 -5.42 -4.33
CA PRO A 32 -16.23 -5.44 -5.11
C PRO A 32 -16.13 -6.69 -5.98
N HIS A 33 -15.39 -6.62 -7.08
CA HIS A 33 -15.12 -7.78 -7.91
C HIS A 33 -14.42 -8.88 -7.08
N ARG A 34 -14.87 -10.11 -7.23
CA ARG A 34 -14.33 -11.25 -6.48
C ARG A 34 -12.84 -11.47 -6.76
N GLU A 35 -12.44 -11.22 -8.00
CA GLU A 35 -11.06 -11.30 -8.48
C GLU A 35 -10.18 -10.24 -7.81
N SER A 36 -10.65 -8.99 -7.68
CA SER A 36 -9.94 -7.92 -6.97
C SER A 36 -9.74 -8.28 -5.50
N VAL A 37 -10.79 -8.77 -4.84
CA VAL A 37 -10.72 -9.20 -3.43
C VAL A 37 -9.73 -10.37 -3.27
N ALA A 38 -9.74 -11.34 -4.19
CA ALA A 38 -8.82 -12.46 -4.14
C ALA A 38 -7.37 -12.02 -4.32
N ALA A 39 -7.11 -11.13 -5.27
CA ALA A 39 -5.77 -10.58 -5.52
C ALA A 39 -5.25 -9.76 -4.33
N LEU A 40 -6.07 -8.87 -3.75
CA LEU A 40 -5.69 -8.10 -2.57
C LEU A 40 -5.39 -8.99 -1.36
N ARG A 41 -6.20 -10.03 -1.14
CA ARG A 41 -5.95 -11.01 -0.07
C ARG A 41 -4.65 -11.76 -0.30
N HIS A 42 -4.38 -12.18 -1.53
CA HIS A 42 -3.15 -12.90 -1.87
C HIS A 42 -1.94 -11.98 -1.69
N LEU A 43 -1.97 -10.74 -2.20
CA LEU A 43 -0.91 -9.74 -1.99
C LEU A 43 -0.62 -9.51 -0.50
N ALA A 44 -1.67 -9.42 0.34
CA ALA A 44 -1.50 -9.22 1.78
C ALA A 44 -0.84 -10.41 2.51
N THR A 45 -0.78 -11.60 1.89
CA THR A 45 -0.06 -12.77 2.44
C THR A 45 1.40 -12.84 2.00
N MET A 46 1.80 -12.02 1.03
CA MET A 46 3.17 -12.03 0.50
C MET A 46 4.12 -11.26 1.41
N ALA A 47 5.36 -11.73 1.50
CA ALA A 47 6.41 -11.05 2.28
C ALA A 47 6.62 -9.62 1.77
N ASP A 48 6.82 -8.68 2.70
CA ASP A 48 7.12 -7.26 2.43
C ASP A 48 6.14 -6.61 1.42
N THR A 49 4.88 -7.07 1.47
CA THR A 49 3.80 -6.57 0.63
C THR A 49 2.63 -6.19 1.51
N HIS A 50 2.28 -4.93 1.50
CA HIS A 50 1.22 -4.36 2.31
C HIS A 50 0.06 -3.93 1.43
N VAL A 51 -1.16 -4.08 1.94
CA VAL A 51 -2.37 -3.70 1.20
C VAL A 51 -3.20 -2.74 2.03
N ALA A 52 -3.73 -1.69 1.39
CA ALA A 52 -4.63 -0.75 2.02
C ALA A 52 -5.86 -0.45 1.14
N VAL A 53 -7.00 -0.18 1.76
CA VAL A 53 -8.17 0.36 1.08
C VAL A 53 -8.54 1.68 1.74
N ILE A 54 -8.54 2.77 0.97
CA ILE A 54 -8.75 4.14 1.45
C ILE A 54 -10.02 4.69 0.78
N SER A 55 -11.10 4.86 1.54
CA SER A 55 -12.42 5.18 1.00
C SER A 55 -13.06 6.40 1.68
N GLY A 56 -14.00 7.04 0.99
CA GLY A 56 -14.90 8.03 1.57
C GLY A 56 -15.97 7.45 2.51
N ARG A 57 -16.19 6.13 2.44
CA ARG A 57 -17.11 5.42 3.33
C ARG A 57 -16.65 5.46 4.78
N SER A 58 -17.60 5.33 5.73
CA SER A 58 -17.22 5.06 7.12
C SER A 58 -16.40 3.77 7.21
N LEU A 59 -15.48 3.69 8.16
CA LEU A 59 -14.67 2.47 8.36
C LEU A 59 -15.55 1.24 8.59
N ARG A 60 -16.66 1.42 9.31
CA ARG A 60 -17.63 0.36 9.58
C ARG A 60 -18.30 -0.16 8.32
N ASP A 61 -18.75 0.74 7.43
CA ASP A 61 -19.40 0.36 6.19
C ASP A 61 -18.39 -0.29 5.25
N LEU A 62 -17.17 0.29 5.14
CA LEU A 62 -16.09 -0.27 4.35
C LEU A 62 -15.74 -1.71 4.80
N ALA A 63 -15.58 -1.94 6.10
CA ALA A 63 -15.30 -3.26 6.64
C ALA A 63 -16.43 -4.27 6.38
N THR A 64 -17.69 -3.81 6.50
CA THR A 64 -18.87 -4.65 6.29
C THR A 64 -19.03 -5.06 4.83
N LEU A 65 -18.83 -4.14 3.89
CA LEU A 65 -19.04 -4.37 2.47
C LEU A 65 -17.85 -5.10 1.83
N SER A 66 -16.62 -4.71 2.15
CA SER A 66 -15.42 -5.30 1.56
C SER A 66 -15.13 -6.71 2.09
N ARG A 67 -15.46 -7.00 3.34
CA ARG A 67 -15.15 -8.26 4.03
C ARG A 67 -13.69 -8.67 3.88
N LEU A 68 -12.80 -7.68 3.84
CA LEU A 68 -11.36 -7.90 3.73
C LEU A 68 -10.81 -8.36 5.10
N PRO A 69 -9.76 -9.17 5.13
CA PRO A 69 -9.16 -9.67 6.36
C PRO A 69 -8.39 -8.55 7.08
N ALA A 70 -8.06 -8.77 8.35
CA ALA A 70 -7.42 -7.79 9.23
C ALA A 70 -5.97 -7.41 8.82
N GLU A 71 -5.36 -8.20 7.96
CA GLU A 71 -4.04 -7.94 7.38
C GLU A 71 -4.06 -6.79 6.35
N ILE A 72 -5.26 -6.42 5.86
CA ILE A 72 -5.45 -5.32 4.93
C ILE A 72 -5.88 -4.07 5.72
N HIS A 73 -5.10 -3.00 5.59
CA HIS A 73 -5.40 -1.74 6.25
C HIS A 73 -6.63 -1.09 5.65
N LEU A 74 -7.63 -0.84 6.48
CA LEU A 74 -8.83 -0.11 6.08
C LEU A 74 -8.78 1.32 6.61
N VAL A 75 -9.00 2.27 5.71
CA VAL A 75 -9.05 3.70 6.03
C VAL A 75 -10.36 4.26 5.52
N GLY A 76 -11.20 4.71 6.44
CA GLY A 76 -12.51 5.30 6.17
C GLY A 76 -12.51 6.82 6.19
N SER A 77 -13.64 7.40 5.77
CA SER A 77 -13.93 8.84 5.84
C SER A 77 -12.79 9.71 5.28
N HIS A 78 -12.26 9.34 4.09
CA HIS A 78 -11.15 10.03 3.41
C HIS A 78 -9.90 10.21 4.28
N GLY A 79 -9.59 9.26 5.17
CA GLY A 79 -8.39 9.31 6.00
C GLY A 79 -8.61 9.78 7.44
N SER A 80 -9.86 10.04 7.86
CA SER A 80 -10.14 10.40 9.24
C SER A 80 -10.40 9.21 10.17
N GLU A 81 -10.68 8.03 9.62
CA GLU A 81 -10.92 6.80 10.36
C GLU A 81 -9.94 5.72 9.92
N PHE A 82 -9.19 5.17 10.86
CA PHE A 82 -8.27 4.06 10.65
C PHE A 82 -8.70 2.86 11.47
N ASP A 83 -8.33 1.66 11.05
CA ASP A 83 -8.55 0.45 11.84
C ASP A 83 -7.83 0.50 13.20
N ALA A 84 -8.16 -0.44 14.10
CA ALA A 84 -7.71 -0.43 15.49
C ALA A 84 -6.18 -0.48 15.66
N GLY A 85 -5.41 -0.91 14.67
CA GLY A 85 -3.95 -0.89 14.67
C GLY A 85 -3.37 0.52 14.42
N PHE A 86 -4.21 1.47 14.03
CA PHE A 86 -3.83 2.79 13.53
C PHE A 86 -4.38 3.96 14.35
N ALA A 87 -4.78 3.76 15.60
CA ALA A 87 -5.26 4.85 16.44
C ALA A 87 -4.20 5.94 16.57
N SER A 88 -4.21 6.92 15.65
CA SER A 88 -3.46 8.15 15.83
C SER A 88 -4.11 8.89 16.99
N ALA A 89 -3.41 8.98 18.06
CA ALA A 89 -3.79 9.88 19.14
C ALA A 89 -3.86 11.29 18.54
N LEU A 90 -5.05 11.90 18.57
CA LEU A 90 -5.18 13.34 18.37
C LEU A 90 -4.24 14.03 19.37
N THR A 91 -3.64 15.14 18.98
CA THR A 91 -2.94 15.99 19.93
C THR A 91 -3.92 16.48 21.00
N ALA A 92 -3.42 16.90 22.16
CA ALA A 92 -4.28 17.44 23.22
C ALA A 92 -5.17 18.56 22.71
N ASP A 93 -4.63 19.48 21.91
CA ASP A 93 -5.35 20.61 21.31
C ASP A 93 -6.43 20.15 20.32
N GLN A 94 -6.14 19.14 19.50
CA GLN A 94 -7.13 18.55 18.58
C GLN A 94 -8.25 17.85 19.31
N LEU A 95 -7.93 17.12 20.40
CA LEU A 95 -8.93 16.45 21.22
C LEU A 95 -9.85 17.48 21.93
N GLU A 96 -9.29 18.56 22.46
CA GLU A 96 -10.06 19.65 23.06
C GLU A 96 -10.96 20.31 22.03
N LEU A 97 -10.44 20.68 20.86
CA LEU A 97 -11.20 21.27 19.76
C LEU A 97 -12.36 20.36 19.34
N ARG A 98 -12.09 19.04 19.16
CA ARG A 98 -13.11 18.06 18.83
C ARG A 98 -14.24 18.01 19.88
N ASN A 99 -13.88 18.04 21.16
CA ASN A 99 -14.86 18.00 22.25
C ASN A 99 -15.72 19.28 22.27
N VAL A 100 -15.14 20.45 22.02
CA VAL A 100 -15.88 21.71 21.90
C VAL A 100 -16.87 21.63 20.74
N ILE A 101 -16.42 21.24 19.53
CA ILE A 101 -17.30 21.08 18.36
C ILE A 101 -18.41 20.06 18.63
N SER A 102 -18.07 18.91 19.24
CA SER A 102 -19.06 17.90 19.58
C SER A 102 -20.17 18.43 20.46
N SER A 103 -19.82 19.25 21.45
CA SER A 103 -20.78 19.86 22.35
C SER A 103 -21.68 20.89 21.66
N GLU A 104 -21.08 21.71 20.77
CA GLU A 104 -21.85 22.72 20.01
C GLU A 104 -22.79 22.07 19.00
N LEU A 105 -22.33 21.04 18.26
CA LEU A 105 -23.18 20.30 17.32
C LEU A 105 -24.29 19.52 18.03
N ALA A 106 -24.01 18.94 19.21
CA ALA A 106 -25.05 18.29 20.02
C ALA A 106 -26.13 19.26 20.51
N ALA A 107 -25.73 20.48 20.89
CA ALA A 107 -26.67 21.53 21.25
C ALA A 107 -27.55 21.94 20.05
N LEU A 108 -26.98 22.07 18.85
CA LEU A 108 -27.75 22.32 17.63
C LEU A 108 -28.68 21.16 17.28
N ALA A 109 -28.22 19.91 17.41
CA ALA A 109 -29.05 18.75 17.15
C ALA A 109 -30.28 18.66 18.05
N ALA A 110 -30.21 19.18 19.26
CA ALA A 110 -31.34 19.21 20.19
C ALA A 110 -32.41 20.26 19.85
N THR A 111 -32.17 21.14 18.86
CA THR A 111 -33.10 22.23 18.52
C THR A 111 -34.24 21.81 17.60
N THR A 112 -34.08 20.73 16.83
CA THR A 112 -35.03 20.35 15.79
C THR A 112 -35.07 18.83 15.64
N ASP A 113 -36.27 18.29 15.62
CA ASP A 113 -36.48 16.87 15.34
C ASP A 113 -35.94 16.50 13.94
N GLY A 114 -35.23 15.40 13.84
CA GLY A 114 -34.60 14.94 12.61
C GLY A 114 -33.13 15.35 12.45
N PHE A 115 -32.59 16.21 13.32
CA PHE A 115 -31.17 16.44 13.44
C PHE A 115 -30.51 15.36 14.30
N MET A 116 -29.32 14.92 13.88
CA MET A 116 -28.56 13.89 14.60
C MET A 116 -27.07 14.14 14.45
N THR A 117 -26.31 13.89 15.49
CA THR A 117 -24.84 13.92 15.45
C THR A 117 -24.27 12.51 15.52
N GLU A 118 -23.21 12.26 14.76
CA GLU A 118 -22.40 11.06 14.80
C GLU A 118 -20.97 11.43 15.14
N ALA A 119 -20.49 10.98 16.30
CA ALA A 119 -19.12 11.23 16.73
C ALA A 119 -18.19 10.16 16.16
N LYS A 120 -17.14 10.61 15.47
CA LYS A 120 -16.05 9.78 14.92
C LYS A 120 -14.74 10.11 15.65
N PRO A 121 -13.68 9.30 15.52
CA PRO A 121 -12.42 9.54 16.22
C PRO A 121 -11.82 10.95 16.04
N ALA A 122 -11.84 11.49 14.84
CA ALA A 122 -11.26 12.79 14.50
C ALA A 122 -12.25 13.81 13.93
N SER A 123 -13.54 13.47 13.87
CA SER A 123 -14.59 14.32 13.29
C SER A 123 -15.95 14.13 13.97
N ILE A 124 -16.88 15.01 13.68
CA ILE A 124 -18.27 14.87 14.02
C ILE A 124 -19.10 15.13 12.75
N ALA A 125 -19.95 14.16 12.38
CA ALA A 125 -20.93 14.33 11.32
C ALA A 125 -22.26 14.83 11.91
N PHE A 126 -22.86 15.81 11.26
CA PHE A 126 -24.18 16.36 11.59
C PHE A 126 -25.14 16.03 10.46
N HIS A 127 -26.08 15.14 10.72
CA HIS A 127 -27.09 14.67 9.76
C HIS A 127 -28.36 15.49 9.88
N TYR A 128 -28.91 15.96 8.76
CA TYR A 128 -30.14 16.73 8.70
C TYR A 128 -31.15 16.19 7.68
N ARG A 129 -30.91 14.97 7.16
CA ARG A 129 -31.78 14.32 6.16
C ARG A 129 -33.24 14.18 6.57
N ASN A 130 -33.49 13.93 7.87
CA ASN A 130 -34.82 13.69 8.40
C ASN A 130 -35.49 14.96 8.93
N ALA A 131 -34.87 16.11 8.79
CA ALA A 131 -35.40 17.40 9.20
C ALA A 131 -36.13 18.11 8.03
N PRO A 132 -36.98 19.12 8.29
CA PRO A 132 -37.52 19.98 7.26
C PRO A 132 -36.42 20.67 6.45
N ALA A 133 -36.58 20.77 5.11
CA ALA A 133 -35.55 21.29 4.22
C ALA A 133 -35.06 22.68 4.60
N GLU A 134 -35.95 23.60 4.93
CA GLU A 134 -35.61 24.96 5.39
C GLU A 134 -34.77 24.96 6.69
N ALA A 135 -35.06 24.05 7.61
CA ALA A 135 -34.30 23.89 8.84
C ALA A 135 -32.90 23.32 8.55
N GLY A 136 -32.79 22.38 7.58
CA GLY A 136 -31.54 21.83 7.11
C GLY A 136 -30.61 22.88 6.50
N GLU A 137 -31.11 23.72 5.61
CA GLU A 137 -30.32 24.81 5.00
C GLU A 137 -29.88 25.83 6.06
N ALA A 138 -30.78 26.22 6.99
CA ALA A 138 -30.46 27.18 8.05
C ALA A 138 -29.38 26.64 9.01
N VAL A 139 -29.45 25.38 9.42
CA VAL A 139 -28.49 24.79 10.35
C VAL A 139 -27.09 24.62 9.68
N VAL A 140 -27.04 24.29 8.39
CA VAL A 140 -25.76 24.21 7.65
C VAL A 140 -25.05 25.58 7.70
N GLN A 141 -25.77 26.67 7.42
CA GLN A 141 -25.18 28.00 7.48
C GLN A 141 -24.74 28.34 8.91
N GLN A 142 -25.54 28.00 9.93
CA GLN A 142 -25.19 28.19 11.32
C GLN A 142 -23.94 27.41 11.74
N ILE A 143 -23.78 26.19 11.23
CA ILE A 143 -22.59 25.38 11.48
C ILE A 143 -21.36 25.99 10.78
N LEU A 144 -21.50 26.47 9.54
CA LEU A 144 -20.43 27.09 8.78
C LEU A 144 -19.91 28.37 9.45
N ASP A 145 -20.83 29.22 9.92
CA ASP A 145 -20.51 30.50 10.56
C ASP A 145 -20.05 30.34 12.02
N GLY A 146 -20.41 29.23 12.66
CA GLY A 146 -20.11 28.91 14.05
C GLY A 146 -18.97 27.89 14.19
N PRO A 147 -19.27 26.64 14.59
CA PRO A 147 -18.24 25.62 14.85
C PRO A 147 -17.33 25.33 13.65
N GLY A 148 -17.84 25.44 12.41
CA GLY A 148 -17.09 25.21 11.19
C GLY A 148 -16.05 26.28 10.85
N SER A 149 -16.22 27.51 11.35
CA SER A 149 -15.29 28.64 11.13
C SER A 149 -14.07 28.63 12.08
N ARG A 150 -14.03 27.71 13.04
CA ARG A 150 -12.96 27.68 14.04
C ARG A 150 -11.61 27.31 13.40
N PRO A 151 -10.49 27.95 13.81
CA PRO A 151 -9.16 27.58 13.38
C PRO A 151 -8.88 26.10 13.67
N GLY A 152 -8.35 25.37 12.68
CA GLY A 152 -8.06 23.94 12.80
C GLY A 152 -9.24 23.01 12.48
N VAL A 153 -10.41 23.56 12.12
CA VAL A 153 -11.57 22.80 11.65
C VAL A 153 -11.60 22.79 10.13
N GLN A 154 -11.80 21.61 9.56
CA GLN A 154 -12.13 21.43 8.15
C GLN A 154 -13.58 20.98 8.02
N VAL A 155 -14.29 21.56 7.07
CA VAL A 155 -15.71 21.28 6.81
C VAL A 155 -15.82 20.49 5.51
N LYS A 156 -16.53 19.37 5.55
CA LYS A 156 -16.91 18.59 4.36
C LYS A 156 -18.44 18.59 4.25
N LEU A 157 -18.94 18.99 3.09
CA LEU A 157 -20.37 18.95 2.77
C LEU A 157 -20.66 17.66 2.00
N GLY A 158 -21.64 16.88 2.49
CA GLY A 158 -22.16 15.70 1.82
C GLY A 158 -23.65 15.83 1.54
N LYS A 159 -24.28 14.77 1.05
CA LYS A 159 -25.70 14.75 0.78
C LYS A 159 -26.48 14.63 2.11
N ASP A 160 -27.11 15.72 2.53
CA ASP A 160 -27.87 15.83 3.79
C ASP A 160 -27.03 15.59 5.07
N VAL A 161 -25.72 15.86 4.99
CA VAL A 161 -24.77 15.76 6.10
C VAL A 161 -23.68 16.82 5.96
N ILE A 162 -23.25 17.39 7.09
CA ILE A 162 -22.06 18.24 7.19
C ILE A 162 -21.10 17.59 8.19
N GLU A 163 -19.87 17.39 7.83
CA GLU A 163 -18.85 16.79 8.69
C GLU A 163 -17.77 17.81 9.03
N LEU A 164 -17.48 17.96 10.32
CA LEU A 164 -16.42 18.81 10.84
C LEU A 164 -15.30 17.93 11.37
N THR A 165 -14.09 18.07 10.78
CA THR A 165 -12.91 17.33 11.21
C THR A 165 -11.85 18.26 11.79
N VAL A 166 -11.17 17.81 12.85
CA VAL A 166 -10.08 18.54 13.53
C VAL A 166 -8.69 18.14 13.03
N VAL A 167 -8.64 17.26 12.03
CA VAL A 167 -7.41 16.83 11.38
C VAL A 167 -7.55 17.09 9.89
N ALA A 168 -6.54 17.70 9.29
CA ALA A 168 -6.48 17.77 7.84
C ALA A 168 -6.34 16.36 7.29
N THR A 169 -7.38 15.85 6.65
CA THR A 169 -7.41 14.51 6.08
C THR A 169 -7.79 14.57 4.62
N SER A 170 -7.01 13.88 3.83
CA SER A 170 -7.31 13.56 2.43
C SER A 170 -6.85 12.13 2.16
N LYS A 171 -7.23 11.57 1.01
CA LYS A 171 -6.70 10.25 0.61
C LYS A 171 -5.17 10.30 0.46
N GLY A 172 -4.59 11.45 0.08
CA GLY A 172 -3.14 11.64 0.01
C GLY A 172 -2.47 11.55 1.37
N THR A 173 -2.94 12.32 2.36
CA THR A 173 -2.39 12.26 3.72
C THR A 173 -2.58 10.89 4.37
N ALA A 174 -3.67 10.19 4.04
CA ALA A 174 -3.91 8.83 4.49
C ALA A 174 -2.90 7.86 3.87
N LEU A 175 -2.67 7.96 2.57
CA LEU A 175 -1.71 7.15 1.84
C LEU A 175 -0.28 7.32 2.37
N ASP A 176 0.17 8.57 2.55
CA ASP A 176 1.49 8.89 3.11
C ASP A 176 1.67 8.30 4.51
N ARG A 177 0.61 8.32 5.30
CA ARG A 177 0.63 7.76 6.65
C ARG A 177 0.74 6.23 6.64
N VAL A 178 -0.03 5.54 5.80
CA VAL A 178 0.10 4.08 5.62
C VAL A 178 1.50 3.73 5.11
N ARG A 179 1.98 4.47 4.08
CA ARG A 179 3.33 4.31 3.54
C ARG A 179 4.41 4.40 4.62
N ALA A 180 4.34 5.44 5.45
CA ALA A 180 5.32 5.65 6.53
C ALA A 180 5.27 4.52 7.58
N MET A 181 4.07 4.05 7.93
CA MET A 181 3.88 2.98 8.90
C MET A 181 4.51 1.66 8.44
N VAL A 182 4.31 1.29 7.19
CA VAL A 182 4.82 0.03 6.64
C VAL A 182 6.22 0.19 6.05
N ALA A 183 6.79 1.40 6.08
CA ALA A 183 8.08 1.76 5.49
C ALA A 183 8.17 1.39 3.99
N ALA A 184 7.09 1.58 3.23
CA ALA A 184 7.03 1.19 1.83
C ALA A 184 7.97 2.05 0.97
N GLU A 185 8.78 1.37 0.16
CA GLU A 185 9.72 2.00 -0.78
C GLU A 185 9.04 2.43 -2.07
N ALA A 186 7.97 1.72 -2.47
CA ALA A 186 7.09 2.16 -3.54
C ALA A 186 5.62 1.88 -3.23
N VAL A 187 4.76 2.66 -3.89
CA VAL A 187 3.31 2.61 -3.75
C VAL A 187 2.67 2.40 -5.10
N VAL A 188 1.70 1.49 -5.17
CA VAL A 188 0.67 1.45 -6.22
C VAL A 188 -0.59 2.02 -5.62
N PHE A 189 -1.16 3.07 -6.22
CA PHE A 189 -2.45 3.62 -5.81
C PHE A 189 -3.43 3.63 -6.97
N LEU A 190 -4.63 3.04 -6.75
CA LEU A 190 -5.72 3.00 -7.73
C LEU A 190 -6.90 3.84 -7.23
N GLY A 191 -7.48 4.67 -8.11
CA GLY A 191 -8.63 5.52 -7.76
C GLY A 191 -9.39 6.03 -8.97
N ASP A 192 -10.67 6.37 -8.81
CA ASP A 192 -11.57 6.81 -9.91
C ASP A 192 -12.08 8.24 -9.75
N ASP A 193 -12.09 8.81 -8.55
CA ASP A 193 -12.75 10.07 -8.23
C ASP A 193 -11.76 11.24 -8.09
N VAL A 194 -12.29 12.44 -7.95
CA VAL A 194 -11.57 13.70 -7.70
C VAL A 194 -10.80 13.65 -6.36
N THR A 195 -11.35 12.97 -5.36
CA THR A 195 -10.67 12.81 -4.06
C THR A 195 -9.43 11.93 -4.12
N ASP A 196 -9.27 11.11 -5.19
CA ASP A 196 -8.09 10.29 -5.43
C ASP A 196 -6.93 11.10 -6.00
N GLU A 197 -7.23 12.24 -6.64
CA GLU A 197 -6.19 13.17 -7.12
C GLU A 197 -5.31 13.68 -5.95
N ASP A 198 -5.88 13.82 -4.75
CA ASP A 198 -5.11 14.14 -3.54
C ASP A 198 -4.04 13.08 -3.24
N ALA A 199 -4.31 11.81 -3.56
CA ALA A 199 -3.32 10.75 -3.41
C ALA A 199 -2.35 10.69 -4.59
N PHE A 200 -2.83 10.85 -5.82
CA PHE A 200 -1.96 10.83 -7.00
C PHE A 200 -0.87 11.90 -6.95
N VAL A 201 -1.17 13.10 -6.44
CA VAL A 201 -0.18 14.18 -6.32
C VAL A 201 0.87 13.95 -5.23
N THR A 202 0.65 13.02 -4.30
CA THR A 202 1.67 12.64 -3.28
C THR A 202 2.64 11.59 -3.78
N LEU A 203 2.32 10.92 -4.89
CA LEU A 203 3.16 9.85 -5.45
C LEU A 203 4.46 10.42 -6.02
N GLN A 204 5.56 9.72 -5.83
CA GLN A 204 6.87 10.17 -6.26
C GLN A 204 7.82 9.01 -6.57
N GLY A 205 8.82 9.30 -7.41
CA GLY A 205 9.86 8.33 -7.76
C GLY A 205 9.30 7.09 -8.46
N PRO A 206 9.45 5.89 -7.89
CA PRO A 206 9.01 4.63 -8.49
C PRO A 206 7.51 4.35 -8.31
N ASP A 207 6.77 5.24 -7.65
CA ASP A 207 5.34 5.03 -7.37
C ASP A 207 4.51 4.99 -8.65
N LEU A 208 3.43 4.23 -8.61
CA LEU A 208 2.50 4.04 -9.72
C LEU A 208 1.08 4.46 -9.32
N GLY A 209 0.64 5.60 -9.86
CA GLY A 209 -0.75 6.06 -9.76
C GLY A 209 -1.57 5.58 -10.95
N ILE A 210 -2.74 5.02 -10.70
CA ILE A 210 -3.61 4.45 -11.72
C ILE A 210 -5.01 5.03 -11.59
N LYS A 211 -5.40 5.84 -12.57
CA LYS A 211 -6.76 6.35 -12.71
C LYS A 211 -7.67 5.28 -13.29
N VAL A 212 -8.79 5.02 -12.63
CA VAL A 212 -9.87 4.18 -13.18
C VAL A 212 -10.93 5.09 -13.82
N GLY A 213 -11.33 4.77 -15.04
CA GLY A 213 -12.29 5.58 -15.80
C GLY A 213 -11.70 6.81 -16.50
N ALA A 214 -12.57 7.71 -16.93
CA ALA A 214 -12.23 8.91 -17.70
C ALA A 214 -11.92 10.12 -16.78
N GLY A 215 -11.52 11.25 -17.37
CA GLY A 215 -11.27 12.53 -16.70
C GLY A 215 -9.79 12.92 -16.67
N GLU A 216 -9.51 14.18 -16.29
CA GLU A 216 -8.15 14.66 -16.06
C GLU A 216 -7.58 14.00 -14.80
N THR A 217 -6.27 13.74 -14.78
CA THR A 217 -5.63 13.06 -13.65
C THR A 217 -4.13 13.34 -13.56
N ALA A 218 -3.62 13.36 -12.33
CA ALA A 218 -2.19 13.35 -12.04
C ALA A 218 -1.60 11.93 -12.00
N ALA A 219 -2.43 10.87 -12.17
CA ALA A 219 -1.96 9.49 -12.22
C ALA A 219 -1.09 9.22 -13.46
N ASN A 220 -0.14 8.26 -13.33
CA ASN A 220 0.78 7.89 -14.41
C ASN A 220 0.10 7.02 -15.49
N GLU A 221 -0.85 6.20 -15.07
CA GLU A 221 -1.49 5.17 -15.87
C GLU A 221 -3.02 5.24 -15.75
N ARG A 222 -3.71 4.51 -16.62
CA ARG A 222 -5.17 4.50 -16.66
C ARG A 222 -5.72 3.11 -16.97
N LEU A 223 -6.81 2.77 -16.29
CA LEU A 223 -7.66 1.62 -16.59
C LEU A 223 -9.06 2.11 -16.98
N ALA A 224 -9.75 1.34 -17.80
CA ALA A 224 -11.08 1.75 -18.30
C ALA A 224 -12.16 1.63 -17.21
N ASP A 225 -12.12 0.58 -16.40
CA ASP A 225 -13.16 0.26 -15.43
C ASP A 225 -12.67 -0.68 -14.31
N THR A 226 -13.58 -1.04 -13.41
CA THR A 226 -13.32 -1.96 -12.29
C THR A 226 -12.96 -3.38 -12.73
N THR A 227 -13.29 -3.79 -13.96
CA THR A 227 -12.91 -5.10 -14.53
C THR A 227 -11.42 -5.10 -14.87
N GLU A 228 -10.94 -4.02 -15.50
CA GLU A 228 -9.51 -3.85 -15.78
C GLU A 228 -8.71 -3.70 -14.47
N THR A 229 -9.30 -3.07 -13.44
CA THR A 229 -8.70 -3.06 -12.08
C THR A 229 -8.47 -4.47 -11.56
N ALA A 230 -9.45 -5.36 -11.69
CA ALA A 230 -9.30 -6.75 -11.25
C ALA A 230 -8.20 -7.49 -12.03
N GLN A 231 -8.11 -7.27 -13.34
CA GLN A 231 -7.06 -7.85 -14.18
C GLN A 231 -5.67 -7.32 -13.83
N PHE A 232 -5.55 -6.01 -13.61
CA PHE A 232 -4.30 -5.38 -13.18
C PHE A 232 -3.80 -5.95 -11.84
N LEU A 233 -4.69 -6.04 -10.83
CA LEU A 233 -4.36 -6.59 -9.53
C LEU A 233 -3.93 -8.06 -9.62
N ALA A 234 -4.57 -8.86 -10.45
CA ALA A 234 -4.17 -10.25 -10.70
C ALA A 234 -2.78 -10.34 -11.32
N GLN A 235 -2.49 -9.53 -12.35
CA GLN A 235 -1.18 -9.47 -13.00
C GLN A 235 -0.08 -8.98 -12.04
N LEU A 236 -0.38 -7.99 -11.19
CA LEU A 236 0.54 -7.51 -10.17
C LEU A 236 0.85 -8.61 -9.15
N CYS A 237 -0.17 -9.36 -8.75
CA CYS A 237 -0.05 -10.50 -7.85
C CYS A 237 0.90 -11.56 -8.43
N GLU A 238 0.68 -11.99 -9.67
CA GLU A 238 1.54 -12.96 -10.37
C GLU A 238 2.98 -12.46 -10.51
N ALA A 239 3.17 -11.19 -10.89
CA ALA A 239 4.48 -10.60 -11.06
C ALA A 239 5.23 -10.47 -9.72
N ARG A 240 4.51 -10.11 -8.63
CA ARG A 240 5.06 -10.00 -7.28
C ARG A 240 5.47 -11.36 -6.74
N GLU A 241 4.61 -12.35 -6.86
CA GLU A 241 4.88 -13.72 -6.44
C GLU A 241 6.08 -14.30 -7.20
N ALA A 242 6.11 -14.16 -8.52
CA ALA A 242 7.24 -14.61 -9.33
C ALA A 242 8.57 -13.95 -8.92
N TRP A 243 8.53 -12.66 -8.54
CA TRP A 243 9.73 -11.98 -8.06
C TRP A 243 10.13 -12.45 -6.66
N LEU A 244 9.19 -12.59 -5.73
CA LEU A 244 9.46 -13.07 -4.37
C LEU A 244 9.97 -14.50 -4.34
N LEU A 245 9.41 -15.36 -5.18
CA LEU A 245 9.88 -16.75 -5.35
C LEU A 245 11.21 -16.85 -6.12
N GLY A 246 11.74 -15.69 -6.57
CA GLY A 246 13.06 -15.66 -7.20
C GLY A 246 13.02 -15.85 -8.72
N GLY A 247 11.85 -15.84 -9.35
CA GLY A 247 11.72 -16.22 -10.75
C GLY A 247 12.48 -17.49 -11.06
N ASN A 248 12.64 -18.27 -11.86
CA ASN A 248 13.43 -19.51 -11.99
C ASN A 248 14.62 -19.58 -11.01
N ILE A 249 14.37 -20.00 -9.76
CA ILE A 249 15.46 -20.40 -8.88
C ILE A 249 16.11 -21.61 -9.56
N ALA A 250 17.34 -21.45 -9.98
CA ALA A 250 18.07 -22.56 -10.59
C ALA A 250 18.07 -23.76 -9.63
N PRO A 251 17.88 -24.97 -10.11
CA PRO A 251 17.97 -26.16 -9.28
C PRO A 251 19.30 -26.20 -8.52
N ILE A 252 19.28 -26.69 -7.29
CA ILE A 252 20.47 -26.64 -6.41
C ILE A 252 21.71 -27.29 -7.03
N HIS A 253 21.53 -28.29 -7.90
CA HIS A 253 22.62 -28.96 -8.60
C HIS A 253 23.28 -28.12 -9.70
N GLU A 254 22.66 -27.01 -10.09
CA GLU A 254 23.23 -26.05 -11.04
C GLU A 254 24.02 -24.94 -10.33
N HIS A 255 23.96 -24.89 -8.98
CA HIS A 255 24.74 -23.91 -8.24
C HIS A 255 26.20 -24.28 -8.14
N SER A 256 27.02 -23.25 -8.22
CA SER A 256 28.45 -23.31 -7.89
C SER A 256 28.68 -23.00 -6.42
N LEU A 257 29.76 -23.53 -5.84
CA LEU A 257 30.09 -23.37 -4.43
C LEU A 257 31.39 -22.56 -4.30
N LEU A 258 31.37 -21.54 -3.45
CA LEU A 258 32.58 -20.87 -2.98
C LEU A 258 32.83 -21.26 -1.53
N SER A 259 34.09 -21.46 -1.13
CA SER A 259 34.46 -21.73 0.26
C SER A 259 35.89 -21.25 0.55
N ASP A 260 36.06 -20.76 1.78
CA ASP A 260 37.36 -20.46 2.40
C ASP A 260 37.74 -21.51 3.47
N GLN A 261 37.09 -22.69 3.45
CA GLN A 261 37.16 -23.77 4.45
C GLN A 261 36.46 -23.48 5.78
N ARG A 262 35.87 -22.30 5.97
CA ARG A 262 35.11 -21.88 7.15
C ARG A 262 33.69 -21.54 6.80
N ALA A 263 33.49 -20.72 5.76
CA ALA A 263 32.21 -20.33 5.22
C ALA A 263 31.94 -20.98 3.88
N VAL A 264 30.68 -21.01 3.50
CA VAL A 264 30.20 -21.54 2.22
C VAL A 264 29.20 -20.56 1.63
N ALA A 265 29.39 -20.22 0.36
CA ALA A 265 28.43 -19.49 -0.44
C ALA A 265 27.95 -20.35 -1.62
N LEU A 266 26.68 -20.26 -1.96
CA LEU A 266 26.12 -20.84 -3.19
C LEU A 266 25.89 -19.73 -4.20
N VAL A 267 26.37 -19.95 -5.41
CA VAL A 267 26.29 -19.03 -6.54
C VAL A 267 25.43 -19.66 -7.62
N ALA A 268 24.34 -19.01 -7.96
CA ALA A 268 23.46 -19.44 -9.04
C ALA A 268 24.15 -19.28 -10.42
N PRO A 269 23.64 -19.93 -11.49
CA PRO A 269 24.21 -19.84 -12.83
C PRO A 269 24.31 -18.41 -13.39
N ASP A 270 23.49 -17.48 -12.89
CA ASP A 270 23.50 -16.06 -13.24
C ASP A 270 24.48 -15.21 -12.40
N ALA A 271 25.39 -15.85 -11.67
CA ALA A 271 26.39 -15.26 -10.78
C ALA A 271 25.80 -14.62 -9.50
N ARG A 272 24.56 -14.92 -9.15
CA ARG A 272 23.94 -14.43 -7.95
C ARG A 272 24.33 -15.30 -6.75
N ILE A 273 24.88 -14.68 -5.69
CA ILE A 273 25.08 -15.35 -4.40
C ILE A 273 23.75 -15.35 -3.67
N ASN A 274 23.09 -16.48 -3.61
CA ASN A 274 21.75 -16.64 -3.06
C ASN A 274 21.70 -17.43 -1.75
N TRP A 275 22.86 -17.90 -1.27
CA TRP A 275 23.03 -18.48 0.05
C TRP A 275 24.42 -18.18 0.58
N LEU A 276 24.51 -17.63 1.79
CA LEU A 276 25.77 -17.37 2.49
C LEU A 276 25.54 -17.29 3.98
N CYS A 277 26.29 -18.09 4.77
CA CYS A 277 26.39 -17.96 6.23
C CYS A 277 27.80 -17.53 6.60
N LEU A 278 27.92 -16.56 7.52
CA LEU A 278 29.20 -16.08 8.07
C LEU A 278 29.12 -15.98 9.58
N PRO A 279 30.23 -16.27 10.30
CA PRO A 279 31.54 -16.72 9.82
C PRO A 279 31.63 -18.22 9.53
N ALA A 280 30.59 -19.02 9.81
CA ALA A 280 30.55 -20.46 9.63
C ALA A 280 29.21 -20.93 9.04
N PRO A 281 29.12 -22.17 8.48
CA PRO A 281 27.89 -22.66 7.85
C PRO A 281 26.67 -22.79 8.79
N ASP A 282 26.90 -22.89 10.09
CA ASP A 282 25.89 -22.93 11.15
C ASP A 282 25.53 -21.55 11.74
N SER A 283 26.14 -20.49 11.22
CA SER A 283 25.81 -19.11 11.59
C SER A 283 24.52 -18.64 10.89
N PRO A 284 23.86 -17.60 11.42
CA PRO A 284 22.74 -16.97 10.71
C PRO A 284 23.14 -16.58 9.28
N SER A 285 22.21 -16.79 8.34
CA SER A 285 22.46 -16.45 6.93
C SER A 285 22.55 -14.96 6.70
N VAL A 286 23.55 -14.55 5.94
CA VAL A 286 23.68 -13.17 5.40
C VAL A 286 22.80 -13.01 4.17
N PHE A 287 22.78 -14.05 3.31
CA PHE A 287 21.88 -14.18 2.16
C PHE A 287 21.16 -15.51 2.23
N ALA A 288 19.85 -15.52 2.01
CA ALA A 288 19.01 -16.71 2.12
C ALA A 288 17.96 -16.83 1.01
N GLU A 289 18.16 -16.17 -0.15
CA GLU A 289 17.22 -16.21 -1.28
C GLU A 289 16.87 -17.65 -1.69
N LEU A 290 17.83 -18.56 -1.60
CA LEU A 290 17.63 -19.99 -1.92
C LEU A 290 16.46 -20.63 -1.17
N LEU A 291 16.18 -20.20 0.07
CA LEU A 291 15.13 -20.77 0.92
C LEU A 291 13.94 -19.81 1.13
N GLY A 292 14.20 -18.52 1.21
CA GLY A 292 13.20 -17.51 1.57
C GLY A 292 12.78 -16.61 0.40
N GLY A 293 13.21 -16.89 -0.83
CA GLY A 293 12.95 -16.01 -1.96
C GLY A 293 13.78 -14.73 -1.92
N ARG A 294 13.52 -13.81 -2.84
CA ARG A 294 14.33 -12.59 -3.01
C ARG A 294 14.35 -11.67 -1.80
N SER A 295 13.27 -11.61 -1.05
CA SER A 295 13.17 -10.80 0.18
C SER A 295 14.12 -11.28 1.30
N ALA A 296 14.53 -12.55 1.25
CA ALA A 296 15.51 -13.08 2.20
C ALA A 296 16.98 -12.71 1.85
N GLY A 297 17.18 -11.89 0.85
CA GLY A 297 18.46 -11.28 0.48
C GLY A 297 19.33 -12.12 -0.44
N TYR A 298 19.99 -11.46 -1.37
CA TYR A 298 20.99 -11.99 -2.28
C TYR A 298 22.01 -10.90 -2.61
N TYR A 299 23.14 -11.30 -3.21
CA TYR A 299 24.11 -10.38 -3.78
C TYR A 299 24.31 -10.71 -5.26
N ALA A 300 24.27 -9.70 -6.13
CA ALA A 300 24.48 -9.90 -7.56
C ALA A 300 25.29 -8.78 -8.19
N ILE A 301 26.19 -9.14 -9.07
CA ILE A 301 26.84 -8.23 -10.02
C ILE A 301 26.57 -8.79 -11.41
N SER A 302 25.95 -7.98 -12.28
CA SER A 302 25.68 -8.35 -13.66
C SER A 302 25.94 -7.19 -14.60
N PRO A 303 26.28 -7.44 -15.88
CA PRO A 303 26.40 -6.39 -16.87
C PRO A 303 25.06 -5.67 -17.09
N LEU A 304 25.13 -4.42 -17.55
CA LEU A 304 23.94 -3.68 -17.97
C LEU A 304 23.34 -4.37 -19.20
N GLY A 305 22.13 -4.88 -19.05
CA GLY A 305 21.39 -5.62 -20.08
C GLY A 305 21.03 -7.04 -19.61
N ASN A 306 20.02 -7.62 -20.23
CA ASN A 306 19.45 -8.92 -19.81
C ASN A 306 20.12 -10.14 -20.45
N GLY A 307 21.42 -10.09 -20.70
CA GLY A 307 22.16 -11.23 -21.27
C GLY A 307 22.41 -12.31 -20.22
N ALA A 308 22.07 -13.57 -20.55
CA ALA A 308 22.48 -14.70 -19.74
C ALA A 308 24.02 -14.90 -19.83
N PRO A 309 24.67 -15.43 -18.77
CA PRO A 309 26.06 -15.82 -18.84
C PRO A 309 26.30 -16.89 -19.93
N ILE A 310 27.44 -16.80 -20.57
CA ILE A 310 27.88 -17.77 -21.59
C ILE A 310 28.43 -19.01 -20.91
N SER A 311 29.17 -18.84 -19.81
CA SER A 311 29.73 -19.95 -19.03
C SER A 311 29.99 -19.53 -17.59
N GLN A 312 29.98 -20.53 -16.71
CA GLN A 312 30.41 -20.41 -15.32
C GLN A 312 31.31 -21.61 -14.99
N ASP A 313 32.60 -21.35 -14.74
CA ASP A 313 33.63 -22.36 -14.60
C ASP A 313 34.59 -22.01 -13.45
N TYR A 314 35.08 -23.02 -12.73
CA TYR A 314 36.18 -22.82 -11.78
C TYR A 314 37.54 -22.66 -12.46
N LEU A 315 38.40 -21.83 -11.88
CA LEU A 315 39.79 -21.85 -12.21
C LEU A 315 40.43 -23.18 -11.77
N GLU A 316 41.37 -23.68 -12.58
CA GLU A 316 42.00 -24.98 -12.34
C GLU A 316 42.52 -25.11 -10.89
N ARG A 317 42.12 -26.19 -10.21
CA ARG A 317 42.53 -26.53 -8.85
C ARG A 317 42.20 -25.47 -7.78
N SER A 318 41.13 -24.71 -7.97
CA SER A 318 40.72 -23.68 -7.03
C SER A 318 39.19 -23.66 -6.85
N LEU A 319 38.71 -22.96 -5.81
CA LEU A 319 37.31 -22.55 -5.63
C LEU A 319 37.11 -21.10 -6.08
N VAL A 320 37.92 -20.62 -7.00
CA VAL A 320 37.72 -19.32 -7.67
C VAL A 320 36.81 -19.54 -8.86
N LEU A 321 35.62 -18.98 -8.81
CA LEU A 321 34.58 -19.12 -9.81
C LEU A 321 34.67 -17.98 -10.82
N ARG A 322 34.52 -18.29 -12.08
CA ARG A 322 34.53 -17.32 -13.16
C ARG A 322 33.27 -17.44 -13.99
N THR A 323 32.46 -16.35 -13.97
CA THR A 323 31.25 -16.23 -14.78
C THR A 323 31.50 -15.26 -15.94
N ARG A 324 31.20 -15.67 -17.17
CA ARG A 324 31.46 -14.90 -18.39
C ARG A 324 30.22 -14.56 -19.15
N TRP A 325 30.08 -13.30 -19.49
CA TRP A 325 29.16 -12.76 -20.50
C TRP A 325 29.92 -12.37 -21.76
N ALA A 326 29.23 -11.84 -22.75
CA ALA A 326 29.87 -11.45 -24.03
C ALA A 326 31.04 -10.48 -23.84
N ASP A 327 30.86 -9.46 -23.00
CA ASP A 327 31.80 -8.35 -22.84
C ASP A 327 32.37 -8.22 -21.41
N VAL A 328 31.91 -9.07 -20.47
CA VAL A 328 32.27 -8.99 -19.05
C VAL A 328 32.63 -10.36 -18.51
N THR A 329 33.62 -10.39 -17.65
CA THR A 329 33.97 -11.56 -16.83
C THR A 329 33.97 -11.16 -15.37
N LEU A 330 33.17 -11.86 -14.54
CA LEU A 330 33.18 -11.75 -13.10
C LEU A 330 34.02 -12.88 -12.52
N THR A 331 34.78 -12.58 -11.47
CA THR A 331 35.56 -13.59 -10.74
C THR A 331 35.22 -13.48 -9.26
N ASP A 332 34.65 -14.56 -8.71
CA ASP A 332 34.20 -14.66 -7.34
C ASP A 332 35.04 -15.66 -6.55
N TYR A 333 35.37 -15.30 -5.33
CA TYR A 333 36.08 -16.18 -4.39
C TYR A 333 35.85 -15.73 -2.94
N LEU A 334 35.96 -16.63 -1.98
CA LEU A 334 36.10 -16.30 -0.58
C LEU A 334 37.59 -16.21 -0.21
N ASP A 335 37.95 -15.16 0.53
CA ASP A 335 39.35 -14.91 0.91
C ASP A 335 39.80 -15.88 2.00
N CYS A 336 40.82 -16.68 1.69
CA CYS A 336 41.41 -17.65 2.61
C CYS A 336 42.58 -17.05 3.44
N SER A 337 42.95 -15.76 3.24
CA SER A 337 44.13 -15.15 3.85
C SER A 337 43.97 -14.74 5.31
N GLY A 338 42.76 -14.80 5.84
CA GLY A 338 42.41 -14.37 7.22
C GLY A 338 42.41 -15.50 8.25
N GLY A 339 43.36 -16.44 8.18
CA GLY A 339 43.50 -17.54 9.13
C GLY A 339 44.12 -17.15 10.45
#